data_b6538d0e3e5c180cf14fd02fa8478e3b
#
_entry.id   b6538d0e3e5c180cf14fd02fa8478e3b
#
_cell.length_a   1.000
_cell.length_b   1.000
_cell.length_c   1.000
_cell.angle_alpha   90.00
_cell.angle_beta   90.00
_cell.angle_gamma   90.00
#
_symmetry.space_group_name_H-M   'P 1'
#
loop_
_entity.id
_entity.type
_entity.pdbx_description
1 polymer ?
#
loop_
_entity_poly.entity_id
_entity_poly.type
_entity_poly.pdbx_seq_one_letter_code
_entity_poly.pdbx_strand_id
1 'polypeptide(L)'
;MLRIGSVECTEWSKICEKEKIESYPTYRVYPPSPIPHVDLIPEDTLDTDKLKKAAFRYIGDNVIDITAANHDIFKDDNPGKPKVLLFSESKKHPIVFRALSTYFDVSLSSISDFITIENPRIWND
;
A
#
# COMPACT_ATOMS: atom_id res chain seq x y z
N MET A 1 0.68 -6.60 0.06
CA MET A 1 0.72 -7.30 1.37
C MET A 1 2.07 -7.05 2.02
N LEU A 2 2.12 -6.71 3.31
CA LEU A 2 3.38 -6.51 4.03
C LEU A 2 4.00 -7.88 4.38
N ARG A 3 5.27 -8.07 4.05
CA ARG A 3 6.07 -9.22 4.49
C ARG A 3 7.07 -8.74 5.54
N ILE A 4 7.28 -9.54 6.57
CA ILE A 4 8.22 -9.25 7.65
C ILE A 4 9.22 -10.39 7.71
N GLY A 5 10.51 -10.04 7.80
CA GLY A 5 11.60 -10.98 7.96
C GLY A 5 12.64 -10.44 8.94
N SER A 6 13.50 -11.31 9.44
CA SER A 6 14.66 -10.95 10.25
C SER A 6 15.92 -11.62 9.72
N VAL A 7 17.05 -10.94 9.88
CA VAL A 7 18.37 -11.47 9.53
C VAL A 7 19.26 -11.34 10.75
N GLU A 8 19.87 -12.44 11.16
CA GLU A 8 20.90 -12.45 12.19
C GLU A 8 22.28 -12.25 11.56
N CYS A 9 22.86 -11.09 11.79
CA CYS A 9 24.10 -10.70 11.11
C CYS A 9 25.34 -11.43 11.63
N THR A 10 25.29 -12.09 12.78
CA THR A 10 26.37 -12.97 13.25
C THR A 10 26.47 -14.25 12.44
N GLU A 11 25.35 -14.80 12.01
CA GLU A 11 25.31 -15.98 11.13
C GLU A 11 25.41 -15.62 9.64
N TRP A 12 24.75 -14.51 9.26
CA TRP A 12 24.59 -14.11 7.86
C TRP A 12 25.33 -12.81 7.54
N SER A 13 26.58 -12.68 7.99
CA SER A 13 27.40 -11.49 7.85
C SER A 13 27.47 -10.96 6.41
N LYS A 14 27.56 -11.85 5.42
CA LYS A 14 27.61 -11.48 4.00
C LYS A 14 26.36 -10.73 3.51
N ILE A 15 25.19 -11.02 4.08
CA ILE A 15 23.96 -10.31 3.75
C ILE A 15 24.04 -8.91 4.32
N CYS A 16 24.43 -8.78 5.60
CA CYS A 16 24.51 -7.49 6.28
C CYS A 16 25.58 -6.58 5.67
N GLU A 17 26.72 -7.14 5.26
CA GLU A 17 27.76 -6.42 4.52
C GLU A 17 27.25 -5.91 3.15
N LYS A 18 26.59 -6.78 2.39
CA LYS A 18 25.98 -6.42 1.10
C LYS A 18 24.95 -5.30 1.24
N GLU A 19 24.15 -5.36 2.28
CA GLU A 19 23.12 -4.36 2.60
C GLU A 19 23.68 -3.13 3.33
N LYS A 20 24.99 -3.09 3.61
CA LYS A 20 25.69 -1.99 4.28
C LYS A 20 25.06 -1.63 5.63
N ILE A 21 24.80 -2.64 6.45
CA ILE A 21 24.27 -2.46 7.80
C ILE A 21 25.42 -2.10 8.74
N GLU A 22 25.38 -0.90 9.32
CA GLU A 22 26.47 -0.36 10.15
C GLU A 22 26.17 -0.44 11.65
N SER A 23 24.91 -0.61 12.03
CA SER A 23 24.50 -0.64 13.44
C SER A 23 23.33 -1.60 13.67
N TYR A 24 23.14 -2.04 14.91
CA TYR A 24 22.13 -2.99 15.32
C TYR A 24 21.34 -2.47 16.53
N PRO A 25 20.00 -2.67 16.57
CA PRO A 25 19.17 -3.19 15.48
C PRO A 25 18.93 -2.13 14.40
N THR A 26 18.92 -2.55 13.13
CA THR A 26 18.49 -1.73 12.01
C THR A 26 17.17 -2.26 11.46
N TYR A 27 16.20 -1.39 11.30
CA TYR A 27 14.91 -1.70 10.68
C TYR A 27 14.84 -1.06 9.30
N ARG A 28 14.68 -1.88 8.27
CA ARG A 28 14.67 -1.43 6.87
C ARG A 28 13.39 -1.82 6.19
N VAL A 29 12.79 -0.86 5.48
CA VAL A 29 11.62 -1.09 4.63
C VAL A 29 12.07 -1.14 3.18
N TYR A 30 11.59 -2.14 2.45
CA TYR A 30 11.77 -2.27 1.01
C TYR A 30 10.42 -1.98 0.34
N PRO A 31 10.21 -0.75 -0.12
CA PRO A 31 9.00 -0.39 -0.85
C PRO A 31 8.94 -1.14 -2.20
N PRO A 32 7.77 -1.17 -2.86
CA PRO A 32 7.69 -1.63 -4.24
C PRO A 32 8.63 -0.84 -5.16
N SER A 33 9.24 -1.55 -6.13
CA SER A 33 10.05 -0.89 -7.18
C SER A 33 9.24 0.20 -7.90
N PRO A 34 9.85 1.35 -8.23
CA PRO A 34 11.28 1.68 -8.23
C PRO A 34 11.80 2.40 -6.97
N ILE A 35 11.03 2.45 -5.91
CA ILE A 35 11.39 3.18 -4.69
C ILE A 35 12.53 2.47 -3.96
N PRO A 36 13.64 3.15 -3.63
CA PRO A 36 14.74 2.52 -2.89
C PRO A 36 14.33 2.14 -1.47
N HIS A 37 15.07 1.22 -0.86
CA HIS A 37 14.89 0.90 0.54
C HIS A 37 15.13 2.10 1.46
N VAL A 38 14.50 2.08 2.62
CA VAL A 38 14.60 3.17 3.62
C VAL A 38 14.83 2.57 5.01
N ASP A 39 15.85 3.05 5.70
CA ASP A 39 16.07 2.72 7.10
C ASP A 39 15.14 3.56 7.97
N LEU A 40 14.45 2.90 8.89
CA LEU A 40 13.55 3.58 9.82
C LEU A 40 14.37 4.25 10.93
N ILE A 41 14.00 5.46 11.29
CA ILE A 41 14.61 6.17 12.40
C ILE A 41 14.25 5.50 13.75
N PRO A 42 15.11 5.61 14.77
CA PRO A 42 14.88 4.96 16.06
C PRO A 42 13.52 5.28 16.68
N GLU A 43 13.02 6.50 16.52
CA GLU A 43 11.74 6.95 17.04
C GLU A 43 10.55 6.18 16.44
N ASP A 44 10.66 5.72 15.20
CA ASP A 44 9.64 4.93 14.51
C ASP A 44 9.66 3.44 14.94
N THR A 45 10.70 3.00 15.64
CA THR A 45 10.92 1.58 15.99
C THR A 45 10.67 1.26 17.48
N LEU A 46 10.44 2.28 18.31
CA LEU A 46 10.26 2.13 19.75
C LEU A 46 8.92 1.47 20.16
N ASP A 47 7.96 1.43 19.24
CA ASP A 47 6.62 0.96 19.50
C ASP A 47 6.04 0.26 18.26
N THR A 48 5.31 -0.83 18.49
CA THR A 48 4.69 -1.62 17.42
C THR A 48 3.77 -0.77 16.52
N ASP A 49 3.03 0.17 17.08
CA ASP A 49 2.12 1.00 16.30
C ASP A 49 2.86 2.05 15.47
N LYS A 50 3.97 2.57 15.98
CA LYS A 50 4.85 3.45 15.21
C LYS A 50 5.51 2.70 14.06
N LEU A 51 6.04 1.50 14.34
CA LEU A 51 6.65 0.65 13.32
C LEU A 51 5.64 0.29 12.21
N LYS A 52 4.41 -0.08 12.58
CA LYS A 52 3.34 -0.32 11.61
C LYS A 52 3.06 0.91 10.76
N LYS A 53 2.88 2.08 11.40
CA LYS A 53 2.63 3.34 10.68
C LYS A 53 3.76 3.68 9.72
N ALA A 54 5.02 3.49 10.14
CA ALA A 54 6.18 3.72 9.31
C ALA A 54 6.19 2.79 8.09
N ALA A 55 5.99 1.48 8.30
CA ALA A 55 5.90 0.51 7.22
C ALA A 55 4.73 0.78 6.26
N PHE A 56 3.58 1.18 6.79
CA PHE A 56 2.37 1.44 6.01
C PHE A 56 2.44 2.71 5.14
N ARG A 57 3.36 3.64 5.43
CA ARG A 57 3.62 4.80 4.54
C ARG A 57 4.02 4.37 3.13
N TYR A 58 4.64 3.20 3.01
CA TYR A 58 5.18 2.68 1.76
C TYR A 58 4.23 1.71 1.03
N ILE A 59 3.03 1.48 1.56
CA ILE A 59 1.99 0.78 0.80
C ILE A 59 1.44 1.75 -0.24
N GLY A 60 1.54 1.35 -1.50
CA GLY A 60 0.99 2.10 -2.62
C GLY A 60 -0.52 2.37 -2.47
N ASP A 61 -1.04 3.27 -3.29
CA ASP A 61 -2.45 3.61 -3.36
C ASP A 61 -2.85 3.69 -4.83
N ASN A 62 -3.48 2.63 -5.34
CA ASN A 62 -4.03 2.55 -6.69
C ASN A 62 -5.56 2.68 -6.68
N VAL A 63 -6.11 3.19 -5.59
CA VAL A 63 -7.53 3.45 -5.47
C VAL A 63 -7.89 4.70 -6.27
N ILE A 64 -8.95 4.62 -7.07
CA ILE A 64 -9.44 5.73 -7.88
C ILE A 64 -10.63 6.37 -7.16
N ASP A 65 -10.57 7.68 -6.94
CA ASP A 65 -11.70 8.43 -6.41
C ASP A 65 -12.78 8.60 -7.49
N ILE A 66 -13.98 8.10 -7.21
CA ILE A 66 -15.12 8.28 -8.10
C ILE A 66 -15.83 9.59 -7.78
N THR A 67 -16.03 10.35 -8.82
CA THR A 67 -16.77 11.61 -8.85
C THR A 67 -17.92 11.51 -9.85
N ALA A 68 -18.82 12.46 -9.84
CA ALA A 68 -19.88 12.55 -10.85
C ALA A 68 -19.35 12.61 -12.29
N ALA A 69 -18.11 13.11 -12.48
CA ALA A 69 -17.50 13.24 -13.80
C ALA A 69 -16.93 11.93 -14.37
N ASN A 70 -16.49 10.99 -13.53
CA ASN A 70 -15.85 9.75 -13.98
C ASN A 70 -16.65 8.48 -13.66
N HIS A 71 -17.79 8.59 -12.98
CA HIS A 71 -18.61 7.46 -12.58
C HIS A 71 -19.07 6.59 -13.76
N ASP A 72 -19.60 7.21 -14.82
CA ASP A 72 -20.12 6.46 -15.98
C ASP A 72 -18.96 5.80 -16.74
N ILE A 73 -17.86 6.51 -16.91
CA ILE A 73 -16.65 5.95 -17.52
C ILE A 73 -16.22 4.69 -16.77
N PHE A 74 -16.20 4.78 -15.44
CA PHE A 74 -15.85 3.63 -14.61
C PHE A 74 -16.81 2.44 -14.75
N LYS A 75 -18.11 2.69 -14.82
CA LYS A 75 -19.10 1.60 -15.00
C LYS A 75 -18.91 0.88 -16.32
N ASP A 76 -18.59 1.63 -17.37
CA ASP A 76 -18.50 1.11 -18.75
C ASP A 76 -17.10 0.57 -19.08
N ASP A 77 -16.08 0.97 -18.32
CA ASP A 77 -14.73 0.46 -18.52
C ASP A 77 -14.63 -1.03 -18.14
N ASN A 78 -14.04 -1.83 -19.01
CA ASN A 78 -13.81 -3.25 -18.80
C ASN A 78 -15.05 -4.04 -18.28
N PRO A 79 -16.13 -4.17 -19.05
CA PRO A 79 -17.40 -4.73 -18.57
C PRO A 79 -17.30 -6.20 -18.12
N GLY A 80 -16.22 -6.90 -18.46
CA GLY A 80 -15.96 -8.29 -18.05
C GLY A 80 -15.22 -8.44 -16.73
N LYS A 81 -14.85 -7.35 -16.05
CA LYS A 81 -14.06 -7.40 -14.83
C LYS A 81 -14.86 -7.01 -13.59
N PRO A 82 -14.65 -7.70 -12.46
CA PRO A 82 -15.27 -7.29 -11.21
C PRO A 82 -14.74 -5.94 -10.75
N LYS A 83 -15.63 -5.12 -10.22
CA LYS A 83 -15.32 -3.80 -9.67
C LYS A 83 -15.72 -3.76 -8.20
N VAL A 84 -14.88 -3.18 -7.35
CA VAL A 84 -15.15 -3.06 -5.93
C VAL A 84 -15.21 -1.58 -5.56
N LEU A 85 -16.33 -1.16 -5.00
CA LEU A 85 -16.58 0.20 -4.57
C LEU A 85 -16.59 0.28 -3.05
N LEU A 86 -15.85 1.24 -2.51
CA LEU A 86 -15.90 1.62 -1.11
C LEU A 86 -16.65 2.94 -0.97
N PHE A 87 -17.77 2.90 -0.27
CA PHE A 87 -18.52 4.10 0.11
C PHE A 87 -18.03 4.55 1.49
N SER A 88 -17.47 5.75 1.59
CA SER A 88 -16.87 6.27 2.81
C SER A 88 -17.16 7.77 2.98
N GLU A 89 -17.31 8.20 4.21
CA GLU A 89 -17.35 9.62 4.56
C GLU A 89 -15.94 10.23 4.70
N SER A 90 -14.91 9.38 4.73
CA SER A 90 -13.51 9.79 4.86
C SER A 90 -12.85 9.94 3.51
N LYS A 91 -12.11 11.03 3.34
CA LYS A 91 -11.25 11.27 2.17
C LYS A 91 -10.01 10.37 2.13
N LYS A 92 -9.73 9.66 3.24
CA LYS A 92 -8.55 8.79 3.31
C LYS A 92 -8.94 7.36 3.00
N HIS A 93 -8.25 6.75 2.04
CA HIS A 93 -8.40 5.35 1.74
C HIS A 93 -7.93 4.49 2.92
N PRO A 94 -8.75 3.55 3.42
CA PRO A 94 -8.33 2.60 4.45
C PRO A 94 -7.11 1.80 3.99
N ILE A 95 -6.19 1.54 4.92
CA ILE A 95 -4.93 0.84 4.60
C ILE A 95 -5.16 -0.54 3.95
N VAL A 96 -6.20 -1.24 4.38
CA VAL A 96 -6.57 -2.54 3.80
C VAL A 96 -7.01 -2.39 2.35
N PHE A 97 -7.77 -1.35 2.04
CA PHE A 97 -8.26 -1.08 0.69
C PHE A 97 -7.12 -0.69 -0.25
N ARG A 98 -6.20 0.15 0.21
CA ARG A 98 -4.95 0.48 -0.49
C ARG A 98 -4.09 -0.75 -0.77
N ALA A 99 -3.92 -1.61 0.25
CA ALA A 99 -3.15 -2.83 0.10
C ALA A 99 -3.78 -3.80 -0.92
N LEU A 100 -5.10 -3.90 -0.94
CA LEU A 100 -5.82 -4.70 -1.93
C LEU A 100 -5.64 -4.12 -3.34
N SER A 101 -5.77 -2.81 -3.52
CA SER A 101 -5.58 -2.16 -4.83
C SER A 101 -4.19 -2.44 -5.40
N THR A 102 -3.16 -2.37 -4.56
CA THR A 102 -1.77 -2.64 -4.96
C THR A 102 -1.54 -4.14 -5.25
N TYR A 103 -2.17 -5.03 -4.47
CA TYR A 103 -2.01 -6.47 -4.65
C TYR A 103 -2.60 -6.95 -5.99
N PHE A 104 -3.78 -6.49 -6.34
CA PHE A 104 -4.45 -6.90 -7.58
C PHE A 104 -3.84 -6.28 -8.82
N ASP A 105 -3.28 -5.07 -8.74
CA ASP A 105 -2.58 -4.43 -9.85
C ASP A 105 -1.32 -5.24 -10.27
N VAL A 106 -0.61 -5.81 -9.31
CA VAL A 106 0.59 -6.62 -9.58
C VAL A 106 0.26 -8.04 -10.05
N SER A 107 -0.83 -8.63 -9.56
CA SER A 107 -1.16 -10.03 -9.82
C SER A 107 -1.98 -10.25 -11.08
N LEU A 108 -2.69 -9.24 -11.53
CA LEU A 108 -3.58 -9.31 -12.67
C LEU A 108 -3.33 -8.07 -13.52
N SER A 109 -2.55 -8.22 -14.56
CA SER A 109 -2.18 -7.16 -15.52
C SER A 109 -3.39 -6.45 -16.17
N SER A 110 -4.53 -6.44 -15.52
CA SER A 110 -5.74 -5.87 -16.03
C SER A 110 -6.93 -5.73 -15.05
N ILE A 111 -6.73 -5.61 -13.74
CA ILE A 111 -7.83 -5.23 -12.83
C ILE A 111 -7.34 -4.05 -12.03
N SER A 112 -7.60 -2.91 -12.54
CA SER A 112 -7.30 -1.65 -11.91
C SER A 112 -8.59 -0.98 -11.57
N ASP A 113 -9.35 -1.24 -10.61
CA ASP A 113 -10.35 -0.25 -10.22
C ASP A 113 -10.95 -0.59 -8.86
N PHE A 114 -10.17 -0.32 -7.82
CA PHE A 114 -10.71 -0.14 -6.49
C PHE A 114 -11.09 1.32 -6.31
N ILE A 115 -12.33 1.59 -5.94
CA ILE A 115 -12.87 2.93 -5.99
C ILE A 115 -13.50 3.32 -4.66
N THR A 116 -13.22 4.55 -4.25
CA THR A 116 -13.86 5.21 -3.12
C THR A 116 -14.83 6.27 -3.64
N ILE A 117 -16.08 6.23 -3.21
CA ILE A 117 -17.05 7.29 -3.48
C ILE A 117 -17.19 8.15 -2.22
N GLU A 118 -16.81 9.42 -2.34
CA GLU A 118 -16.81 10.35 -1.20
C GLU A 118 -18.20 10.88 -0.79
N ASN A 119 -19.25 10.66 -1.61
CA ASN A 119 -20.55 11.27 -1.29
C ASN A 119 -21.73 10.35 -1.70
N PRO A 120 -22.45 9.75 -0.71
CA PRO A 120 -23.61 8.90 -0.99
C PRO A 120 -24.84 9.63 -1.57
N ARG A 121 -24.80 10.95 -1.69
CA ARG A 121 -25.93 11.74 -2.22
C ARG A 121 -26.04 11.77 -3.75
N ILE A 122 -25.09 11.14 -4.46
CA ILE A 122 -25.08 11.13 -5.94
C ILE A 122 -26.04 10.06 -6.53
N TRP A 123 -26.62 9.20 -5.68
CA TRP A 123 -27.38 8.03 -6.10
C TRP A 123 -28.92 8.16 -5.95
N ASN A 124 -29.43 9.36 -5.71
CA ASN A 124 -30.88 9.57 -5.69
C ASN A 124 -31.33 10.10 -7.06
N ASP A 125 -31.45 9.15 -8.03
CA ASP A 125 -32.40 9.26 -9.16
C ASP A 125 -32.59 7.88 -9.79
#